data_d0d343b76be1541382451bab9120a3e3
#
_entry.id   d0d343b76be1541382451bab9120a3e3
#
_cell.length_a   1.000
_cell.length_b   1.000
_cell.length_c   1.000
_cell.angle_alpha   90.00
_cell.angle_beta   90.00
_cell.angle_gamma   90.00
#
_symmetry.space_group_name_H-M   'P 1'
#
loop_
_entity.id
_entity.type
_entity.pdbx_description
1 polymer ?
#
loop_
_entity_poly.entity_id
_entity_poly.type
_entity_poly.pdbx_seq_one_letter_code
_entity_poly.pdbx_strand_id
1 'polypeptide(L)'
;MHTESDPTTALRRSGLPTWLLTALPGLLLLLVAMRVVAPVTDPDTYWHIASGDHLRQTWDFVLDDPFGASAEKPWILNQWLPQLAMSYADGLAGLAGVVWLTVLGTLGVLAAYYAACRRRASTLVATLVVALAFLATSGSISPRPQLVTFALTAVATDAWLRTAEDGKARWWLIPLTWVWACSHGLWFMGIVVGGAVVTGMLLSGRVGGRAAMRLGLIPVGSLVAAALTPVGPILLTSPFQVSEVTAYITEWQPPSANDLPFLAALGLVVIVVVDAARNRQGRSLHVLLLTVLAFVLAVTYARTAGVAAAIVAPLSAAALTRLSRLARPRVSRRERLVTVGFGVGALALAALLVPAAASKPGLGANELDAEIAELPQGTVICNDWLDGGWLIWKHPNVQVTMDPRVELYPVEHIRGYLDFIAGRQGWQTYVSTHQCSAALVPDGEPTATAMAGSPDWELVATRDGHELFQRTGR
;
A
#
# COMPACT_ATOMS: atom_id res chain seq x y z
N MET A 1 -6.62 20.72 -45.54
CA MET A 1 -6.24 21.96 -44.86
C MET A 1 -6.74 21.84 -43.44
N HIS A 2 -5.94 21.19 -42.54
CA HIS A 2 -6.27 21.08 -41.12
C HIS A 2 -5.79 22.37 -40.45
N THR A 3 -6.73 23.20 -40.01
CA THR A 3 -6.45 24.35 -39.17
C THR A 3 -5.93 23.84 -37.85
N GLU A 4 -4.62 23.95 -37.60
CA GLU A 4 -4.02 23.80 -36.28
C GLU A 4 -4.72 24.82 -35.35
N SER A 5 -5.59 24.33 -34.48
CA SER A 5 -6.17 25.17 -33.44
C SER A 5 -5.04 25.55 -32.46
N ASP A 6 -4.71 26.85 -32.44
CA ASP A 6 -3.73 27.44 -31.52
C ASP A 6 -4.01 26.98 -30.10
N PRO A 7 -3.01 26.38 -29.40
CA PRO A 7 -3.17 25.91 -28.04
C PRO A 7 -3.59 27.01 -27.04
N THR A 8 -3.36 28.29 -27.37
CA THR A 8 -3.80 29.43 -26.56
C THR A 8 -5.32 29.63 -26.59
N THR A 9 -6.03 29.12 -27.59
CA THR A 9 -7.50 29.30 -27.76
C THR A 9 -8.29 28.35 -26.80
N ALA A 10 -7.77 27.17 -26.48
CA ALA A 10 -8.40 26.24 -25.53
C ALA A 10 -8.28 26.72 -24.08
N LEU A 11 -7.17 27.40 -23.74
CA LEU A 11 -6.92 27.97 -22.42
C LEU A 11 -7.76 29.22 -22.13
N ARG A 12 -8.17 29.97 -23.18
CA ARG A 12 -9.09 31.11 -23.05
C ARG A 12 -10.50 30.71 -22.55
N ARG A 13 -10.90 29.46 -22.73
CA ARG A 13 -12.23 28.97 -22.25
C ARG A 13 -12.27 28.61 -20.76
N SER A 14 -11.14 28.37 -20.12
CA SER A 14 -11.11 28.04 -18.69
C SER A 14 -11.07 29.26 -17.76
N GLY A 15 -10.83 30.46 -18.27
CA GLY A 15 -10.69 31.68 -17.49
C GLY A 15 -9.46 31.73 -16.55
N LEU A 16 -8.74 30.62 -16.40
CA LEU A 16 -7.58 30.51 -15.53
C LEU A 16 -6.29 30.91 -16.27
N PRO A 17 -5.38 31.66 -15.63
CA PRO A 17 -4.11 32.01 -16.22
C PRO A 17 -3.24 30.76 -16.47
N THR A 18 -2.54 30.74 -17.60
CA THR A 18 -1.74 29.56 -18.06
C THR A 18 -0.67 29.12 -17.06
N TRP A 19 -0.08 30.06 -16.30
CA TRP A 19 0.92 29.74 -15.29
C TRP A 19 0.31 28.96 -14.11
N LEU A 20 -0.93 29.31 -13.71
CA LEU A 20 -1.63 28.60 -12.65
C LEU A 20 -1.93 27.15 -13.06
N LEU A 21 -2.41 26.93 -14.27
CA LEU A 21 -2.65 25.58 -14.81
C LEU A 21 -1.37 24.72 -14.83
N THR A 22 -0.23 25.32 -15.17
CA THR A 22 1.05 24.58 -15.16
C THR A 22 1.59 24.31 -13.75
N ALA A 23 1.20 25.10 -12.75
CA ALA A 23 1.60 24.92 -11.35
C ALA A 23 0.72 23.89 -10.58
N LEU A 24 -0.53 23.66 -11.01
CA LEU A 24 -1.49 22.79 -10.32
C LEU A 24 -0.93 21.41 -9.92
N PRO A 25 -0.31 20.62 -10.84
CA PRO A 25 0.24 19.32 -10.47
C PRO A 25 1.36 19.44 -9.44
N GLY A 26 2.18 20.48 -9.54
CA GLY A 26 3.25 20.76 -8.57
C GLY A 26 2.69 21.11 -7.19
N LEU A 27 1.66 21.95 -7.12
CA LEU A 27 0.98 22.29 -5.88
C LEU A 27 0.35 21.04 -5.24
N LEU A 28 -0.24 20.15 -6.02
CA LEU A 28 -0.76 18.89 -5.52
C LEU A 28 0.36 18.03 -4.89
N LEU A 29 1.52 17.91 -5.57
CA LEU A 29 2.68 17.19 -5.02
C LEU A 29 3.11 17.79 -3.68
N LEU A 30 3.21 19.11 -3.58
CA LEU A 30 3.60 19.80 -2.35
C LEU A 30 2.60 19.57 -1.22
N LEU A 31 1.31 19.75 -1.47
CA LEU A 31 0.26 19.56 -0.46
C LEU A 31 0.22 18.13 0.06
N VAL A 32 0.39 17.14 -0.84
CA VAL A 32 0.41 15.73 -0.43
C VAL A 32 1.68 15.41 0.36
N ALA A 33 2.85 15.89 -0.06
CA ALA A 33 4.08 15.70 0.70
C ALA A 33 3.93 16.22 2.15
N MET A 34 3.39 17.43 2.30
CA MET A 34 3.11 18.01 3.62
C MET A 34 2.13 17.18 4.46
N ARG A 35 1.13 16.58 3.82
CA ARG A 35 0.12 15.74 4.52
C ARG A 35 0.69 14.40 4.99
N VAL A 36 1.68 13.87 4.28
CA VAL A 36 2.31 12.56 4.57
C VAL A 36 3.38 12.68 5.67
N VAL A 37 3.96 13.87 5.88
CA VAL A 37 4.91 14.12 6.98
C VAL A 37 4.15 14.06 8.32
N ALA A 38 4.19 12.89 8.95
CA ALA A 38 3.50 12.59 10.20
C ALA A 38 4.34 11.61 11.05
N PRO A 39 4.05 11.46 12.35
CA PRO A 39 4.61 10.37 13.16
C PRO A 39 4.28 9.00 12.57
N VAL A 40 5.08 7.99 12.90
CA VAL A 40 4.80 6.61 12.52
C VAL A 40 3.75 6.03 13.45
N THR A 41 2.55 5.81 12.93
CA THR A 41 1.39 5.27 13.67
C THR A 41 0.90 3.95 13.08
N ASP A 42 1.56 3.43 12.07
CA ASP A 42 1.21 2.19 11.42
C ASP A 42 1.99 1.02 12.04
N PRO A 43 1.31 0.03 12.63
CA PRO A 43 1.97 -1.08 13.34
C PRO A 43 2.83 -1.95 12.42
N ASP A 44 2.51 -2.04 11.13
CA ASP A 44 3.27 -2.83 10.18
C ASP A 44 4.66 -2.24 9.90
N THR A 45 4.81 -0.92 10.02
CA THR A 45 6.08 -0.24 9.71
C THR A 45 7.25 -0.86 10.45
N TYR A 46 7.07 -1.17 11.72
CA TYR A 46 8.13 -1.61 12.61
C TYR A 46 8.63 -3.02 12.27
N TRP A 47 7.73 -3.97 12.07
CA TRP A 47 8.16 -5.31 11.68
C TRP A 47 8.72 -5.34 10.25
N HIS A 48 8.33 -4.41 9.36
CA HIS A 48 8.98 -4.27 8.05
C HIS A 48 10.44 -3.84 8.21
N ILE A 49 10.77 -2.93 9.14
CA ILE A 49 12.14 -2.52 9.44
C ILE A 49 12.92 -3.71 9.98
N ALA A 50 12.40 -4.38 11.02
CA ALA A 50 13.02 -5.54 11.65
C ALA A 50 13.27 -6.68 10.66
N SER A 51 12.33 -6.92 9.72
CA SER A 51 12.50 -7.89 8.64
C SER A 51 13.65 -7.53 7.71
N GLY A 52 13.77 -6.25 7.38
CA GLY A 52 14.88 -5.76 6.58
C GLY A 52 16.23 -5.93 7.30
N ASP A 53 16.27 -5.69 8.61
CA ASP A 53 17.46 -5.89 9.44
C ASP A 53 17.87 -7.37 9.51
N HIS A 54 16.89 -8.25 9.71
CA HIS A 54 17.11 -9.70 9.69
C HIS A 54 17.66 -10.16 8.33
N LEU A 55 17.03 -9.72 7.23
CA LEU A 55 17.47 -10.08 5.89
C LEU A 55 18.89 -9.57 5.57
N ARG A 56 19.28 -8.39 6.05
CA ARG A 56 20.67 -7.88 5.89
C ARG A 56 21.72 -8.77 6.55
N GLN A 57 21.34 -9.49 7.60
CA GLN A 57 22.24 -10.35 8.35
C GLN A 57 22.29 -11.77 7.80
N THR A 58 21.16 -12.32 7.34
CA THR A 58 21.00 -13.73 7.02
C THR A 58 20.89 -14.03 5.53
N TRP A 59 20.27 -13.13 4.74
CA TRP A 59 19.84 -13.35 3.37
C TRP A 59 18.89 -14.54 3.20
N ASP A 60 18.14 -14.89 4.26
CA ASP A 60 17.09 -15.90 4.23
C ASP A 60 15.75 -15.28 3.83
N PHE A 61 15.11 -15.85 2.82
CA PHE A 61 13.85 -15.34 2.24
C PHE A 61 12.61 -16.14 2.63
N VAL A 62 12.80 -17.35 3.13
CA VAL A 62 11.76 -18.25 3.64
C VAL A 62 12.29 -18.88 4.91
N LEU A 63 11.71 -18.56 6.04
CA LEU A 63 12.26 -18.92 7.35
C LEU A 63 11.16 -19.20 8.37
N ASP A 64 11.52 -19.87 9.45
CA ASP A 64 10.73 -19.89 10.66
C ASP A 64 10.78 -18.49 11.30
N ASP A 65 9.68 -18.05 11.90
CA ASP A 65 9.61 -16.69 12.43
C ASP A 65 10.61 -16.44 13.55
N PRO A 66 11.57 -15.50 13.37
CA PRO A 66 12.57 -15.23 14.40
C PRO A 66 12.08 -14.28 15.51
N PHE A 67 10.88 -13.72 15.41
CA PHE A 67 10.39 -12.64 16.28
C PHE A 67 9.29 -13.08 17.23
N GLY A 68 8.46 -14.03 16.80
CA GLY A 68 7.29 -14.47 17.54
C GLY A 68 7.49 -15.81 18.22
N ALA A 69 6.87 -15.97 19.40
CA ALA A 69 6.85 -17.24 20.12
C ALA A 69 5.79 -18.23 19.59
N SER A 70 4.89 -17.78 18.69
CA SER A 70 3.64 -18.49 18.40
C SER A 70 3.33 -18.64 16.91
N ALA A 71 4.23 -18.22 16.02
CA ALA A 71 4.08 -18.43 14.59
C ALA A 71 4.27 -19.92 14.23
N GLU A 72 3.34 -20.50 13.48
CA GLU A 72 3.40 -21.91 13.08
C GLU A 72 3.67 -22.11 11.59
N LYS A 73 3.47 -21.05 10.79
CA LYS A 73 3.69 -21.10 9.34
C LYS A 73 5.04 -20.48 8.99
N PRO A 74 5.77 -21.04 8.00
CA PRO A 74 6.99 -20.40 7.52
C PRO A 74 6.67 -19.01 6.95
N TRP A 75 7.51 -18.05 7.32
CA TRP A 75 7.38 -16.68 6.84
C TRP A 75 8.08 -16.48 5.52
N ILE A 76 7.34 -15.96 4.55
CA ILE A 76 7.80 -15.67 3.19
C ILE A 76 8.05 -14.16 3.07
N LEU A 77 9.32 -13.75 2.93
CA LEU A 77 9.71 -12.35 2.75
C LEU A 77 9.38 -11.85 1.33
N ASN A 78 8.10 -11.83 0.98
CA ASN A 78 7.61 -11.41 -0.33
C ASN A 78 7.69 -9.89 -0.59
N GLN A 79 8.08 -9.11 0.42
CA GLN A 79 8.20 -7.64 0.36
C GLN A 79 9.64 -7.18 0.67
N TRP A 80 10.62 -8.08 0.48
CA TRP A 80 11.99 -7.93 0.94
C TRP A 80 12.69 -6.66 0.40
N LEU A 81 12.40 -6.24 -0.83
CA LEU A 81 13.09 -5.09 -1.43
C LEU A 81 12.74 -3.75 -0.74
N PRO A 82 11.46 -3.39 -0.50
CA PRO A 82 11.11 -2.26 0.35
C PRO A 82 11.54 -2.41 1.81
N GLN A 83 11.49 -3.63 2.38
CA GLN A 83 11.94 -3.88 3.75
C GLN A 83 13.42 -3.57 3.93
N LEU A 84 14.28 -3.97 2.98
CA LEU A 84 15.68 -3.56 2.94
C LEU A 84 15.82 -2.03 2.86
N ALA A 85 15.04 -1.38 1.99
CA ALA A 85 15.09 0.08 1.88
C ALA A 85 14.67 0.77 3.19
N MET A 86 13.66 0.24 3.90
CA MET A 86 13.22 0.76 5.20
C MET A 86 14.28 0.54 6.27
N SER A 87 14.89 -0.64 6.35
CA SER A 87 16.00 -0.95 7.26
C SER A 87 17.21 -0.02 7.03
N TYR A 88 17.61 0.21 5.77
CA TYR A 88 18.68 1.17 5.48
C TYR A 88 18.29 2.62 5.83
N ALA A 89 17.05 3.02 5.58
CA ALA A 89 16.57 4.35 5.91
C ALA A 89 16.53 4.59 7.43
N ASP A 90 16.08 3.58 8.18
CA ASP A 90 16.11 3.60 9.64
C ASP A 90 17.55 3.66 10.18
N GLY A 91 18.44 2.81 9.69
CA GLY A 91 19.86 2.84 10.07
C GLY A 91 20.60 4.15 9.77
N LEU A 92 20.13 4.93 8.78
CA LEU A 92 20.73 6.21 8.40
C LEU A 92 20.17 7.39 9.20
N ALA A 93 18.88 7.41 9.51
CA ALA A 93 18.20 8.57 10.08
C ALA A 93 17.05 8.21 11.03
N GLY A 94 16.99 6.97 11.53
CA GLY A 94 15.91 6.47 12.37
C GLY A 94 14.57 6.51 11.63
N LEU A 95 13.49 6.57 12.37
CA LEU A 95 12.13 6.66 11.80
C LEU A 95 11.95 7.86 10.87
N ALA A 96 12.77 8.93 11.01
CA ALA A 96 12.76 10.06 10.08
C ALA A 96 13.12 9.61 8.64
N GLY A 97 14.09 8.71 8.49
CA GLY A 97 14.44 8.13 7.20
C GLY A 97 13.27 7.34 6.58
N VAL A 98 12.55 6.59 7.39
CA VAL A 98 11.39 5.79 6.96
C VAL A 98 10.23 6.70 6.53
N VAL A 99 9.92 7.74 7.28
CA VAL A 99 8.90 8.74 6.92
C VAL A 99 9.29 9.46 5.62
N TRP A 100 10.56 9.84 5.45
CA TRP A 100 11.03 10.45 4.20
C TRP A 100 10.90 9.51 3.00
N LEU A 101 11.22 8.22 3.18
CA LEU A 101 11.02 7.18 2.16
C LEU A 101 9.53 7.04 1.79
N THR A 102 8.64 7.18 2.76
CA THR A 102 7.17 7.18 2.54
C THR A 102 6.73 8.38 1.70
N VAL A 103 7.27 9.57 1.98
CA VAL A 103 7.01 10.76 1.15
C VAL A 103 7.49 10.52 -0.28
N LEU A 104 8.70 9.99 -0.46
CA LEU A 104 9.26 9.66 -1.79
C LEU A 104 8.37 8.67 -2.53
N GLY A 105 7.96 7.59 -1.88
CA GLY A 105 7.04 6.58 -2.44
C GLY A 105 5.69 7.18 -2.85
N THR A 106 5.10 8.01 -1.99
CA THR A 106 3.81 8.68 -2.26
C THR A 106 3.91 9.64 -3.43
N LEU A 107 4.98 10.42 -3.53
CA LEU A 107 5.22 11.29 -4.69
C LEU A 107 5.45 10.47 -5.97
N GLY A 108 6.05 9.29 -5.85
CA GLY A 108 6.17 8.30 -6.94
C GLY A 108 4.80 7.82 -7.42
N VAL A 109 3.87 7.51 -6.50
CA VAL A 109 2.47 7.15 -6.84
C VAL A 109 1.79 8.29 -7.60
N LEU A 110 1.86 9.52 -7.09
CA LEU A 110 1.27 10.69 -7.76
C LEU A 110 1.88 10.93 -9.14
N ALA A 111 3.19 10.78 -9.27
CA ALA A 111 3.89 10.92 -10.56
C ALA A 111 3.43 9.88 -11.58
N ALA A 112 3.25 8.61 -11.14
CA ALA A 112 2.73 7.53 -11.98
C ALA A 112 1.29 7.80 -12.42
N TYR A 113 0.41 8.19 -11.49
CA TYR A 113 -0.97 8.58 -11.79
C TYR A 113 -1.01 9.76 -12.76
N TYR A 114 -0.23 10.80 -12.49
CA TYR A 114 -0.18 11.98 -13.34
C TYR A 114 0.31 11.66 -14.75
N ALA A 115 1.39 10.89 -14.86
CA ALA A 115 1.92 10.49 -16.16
C ALA A 115 0.89 9.69 -17.00
N ALA A 116 0.17 8.75 -16.35
CA ALA A 116 -0.86 7.95 -17.00
C ALA A 116 -2.07 8.79 -17.43
N CYS A 117 -2.56 9.69 -16.57
CA CYS A 117 -3.70 10.57 -16.84
C CYS A 117 -3.35 11.65 -17.87
N ARG A 118 -2.18 12.29 -17.74
CA ARG A 118 -1.76 13.41 -18.58
C ARG A 118 -1.52 13.04 -20.05
N ARG A 119 -1.22 11.77 -20.30
CA ARG A 119 -1.18 11.24 -21.69
C ARG A 119 -2.55 11.33 -22.39
N ARG A 120 -3.64 11.35 -21.63
CA ARG A 120 -5.04 11.23 -22.13
C ARG A 120 -5.88 12.46 -21.87
N ALA A 121 -5.38 13.44 -21.12
CA ALA A 121 -6.13 14.61 -20.69
C ALA A 121 -5.29 15.90 -20.70
N SER A 122 -5.96 17.05 -20.57
CA SER A 122 -5.30 18.33 -20.29
C SER A 122 -4.69 18.33 -18.86
N THR A 123 -3.80 19.27 -18.59
CA THR A 123 -3.19 19.45 -17.26
C THR A 123 -4.24 19.56 -16.16
N LEU A 124 -5.28 20.38 -16.38
CA LEU A 124 -6.38 20.54 -15.40
C LEU A 124 -7.12 19.23 -15.14
N VAL A 125 -7.59 18.56 -16.19
CA VAL A 125 -8.35 17.30 -16.05
C VAL A 125 -7.46 16.21 -15.43
N ALA A 126 -6.20 16.11 -15.85
CA ALA A 126 -5.27 15.14 -15.27
C ALA A 126 -5.07 15.40 -13.77
N THR A 127 -4.85 16.65 -13.35
CA THR A 127 -4.65 16.99 -11.95
C THR A 127 -5.89 16.71 -11.09
N LEU A 128 -7.08 17.03 -11.59
CA LEU A 128 -8.34 16.73 -10.88
C LEU A 128 -8.55 15.22 -10.71
N VAL A 129 -8.32 14.44 -11.76
CA VAL A 129 -8.45 12.99 -11.70
C VAL A 129 -7.39 12.39 -10.78
N VAL A 130 -6.15 12.90 -10.80
CA VAL A 130 -5.08 12.46 -9.89
C VAL A 130 -5.41 12.79 -8.43
N ALA A 131 -5.97 13.97 -8.16
CA ALA A 131 -6.42 14.31 -6.81
C ALA A 131 -7.51 13.34 -6.30
N LEU A 132 -8.48 13.00 -7.16
CA LEU A 132 -9.51 12.02 -6.83
C LEU A 132 -8.94 10.60 -6.67
N ALA A 133 -7.99 10.19 -7.54
CA ALA A 133 -7.32 8.91 -7.43
C ALA A 133 -6.44 8.83 -6.16
N PHE A 134 -5.79 9.92 -5.79
CA PHE A 134 -5.05 10.01 -4.53
C PHE A 134 -6.00 9.90 -3.32
N LEU A 135 -7.15 10.57 -3.37
CA LEU A 135 -8.16 10.45 -2.32
C LEU A 135 -8.64 9.00 -2.17
N ALA A 136 -8.83 8.27 -3.29
CA ALA A 136 -9.16 6.84 -3.24
C ALA A 136 -8.02 5.97 -2.66
N THR A 137 -6.77 6.44 -2.73
CA THR A 137 -5.59 5.73 -2.21
C THR A 137 -5.28 6.14 -0.76
N SER A 138 -5.81 7.27 -0.27
CA SER A 138 -5.38 7.93 0.97
C SER A 138 -5.55 7.06 2.22
N GLY A 139 -6.55 6.18 2.28
CA GLY A 139 -6.75 5.23 3.38
C GLY A 139 -5.65 4.17 3.51
N SER A 140 -4.76 4.07 2.50
CA SER A 140 -3.67 3.11 2.45
C SER A 140 -2.30 3.79 2.28
N ILE A 141 -2.19 5.09 2.57
CA ILE A 141 -0.92 5.83 2.54
C ILE A 141 -0.27 5.78 3.92
N SER A 142 0.66 4.87 4.08
CA SER A 142 1.43 4.65 5.31
C SER A 142 2.84 4.16 4.96
N PRO A 143 3.77 4.10 5.92
CA PRO A 143 5.12 3.57 5.71
C PRO A 143 5.11 2.04 5.48
N ARG A 144 4.49 1.61 4.39
CA ARG A 144 4.36 0.20 3.98
C ARG A 144 4.80 -0.01 2.53
N PRO A 145 5.22 -1.20 2.16
CA PRO A 145 5.58 -1.59 0.78
C PRO A 145 4.49 -1.38 -0.27
N GLN A 146 3.22 -1.30 0.12
CA GLN A 146 2.07 -1.19 -0.79
C GLN A 146 2.08 0.03 -1.72
N LEU A 147 2.82 1.11 -1.37
CA LEU A 147 3.00 2.28 -2.23
C LEU A 147 3.57 1.90 -3.61
N VAL A 148 4.46 0.90 -3.63
CA VAL A 148 5.02 0.34 -4.88
C VAL A 148 3.92 -0.22 -5.77
N THR A 149 2.94 -0.94 -5.17
CA THR A 149 1.81 -1.50 -5.92
C THR A 149 0.96 -0.43 -6.57
N PHE A 150 0.61 0.65 -5.89
CA PHE A 150 -0.20 1.71 -6.48
C PHE A 150 0.50 2.36 -7.68
N ALA A 151 1.80 2.66 -7.54
CA ALA A 151 2.60 3.22 -8.62
C ALA A 151 2.72 2.27 -9.82
N LEU A 152 3.08 1.00 -9.57
CA LEU A 152 3.31 0.02 -10.63
C LEU A 152 2.02 -0.43 -11.30
N THR A 153 0.87 -0.48 -10.58
CA THR A 153 -0.45 -0.70 -11.20
C THR A 153 -0.76 0.40 -12.21
N ALA A 154 -0.55 1.67 -11.87
CA ALA A 154 -0.78 2.77 -12.81
C ALA A 154 0.16 2.72 -14.02
N VAL A 155 1.44 2.40 -13.80
CA VAL A 155 2.43 2.24 -14.87
C VAL A 155 2.08 1.08 -15.80
N ALA A 156 1.70 -0.07 -15.24
CA ALA A 156 1.29 -1.24 -16.02
C ALA A 156 -0.01 -0.97 -16.80
N THR A 157 -1.00 -0.33 -16.15
CA THR A 157 -2.25 0.04 -16.82
C THR A 157 -2.00 1.00 -17.98
N ASP A 158 -1.19 2.06 -17.78
CA ASP A 158 -0.82 2.96 -18.89
C ASP A 158 -0.11 2.21 -20.02
N ALA A 159 0.81 1.32 -19.71
CA ALA A 159 1.52 0.51 -20.69
C ALA A 159 0.59 -0.36 -21.51
N TRP A 160 -0.35 -1.05 -20.87
CA TRP A 160 -1.32 -1.90 -21.53
C TRP A 160 -2.35 -1.11 -22.35
N LEU A 161 -2.80 0.05 -21.87
CA LEU A 161 -3.66 0.93 -22.65
C LEU A 161 -2.96 1.43 -23.93
N ARG A 162 -1.66 1.75 -23.86
CA ARG A 162 -0.86 2.08 -25.06
C ARG A 162 -0.70 0.87 -25.99
N THR A 163 -0.58 -0.35 -25.44
CA THR A 163 -0.60 -1.58 -26.24
C THR A 163 -1.92 -1.72 -27.00
N ALA A 164 -3.05 -1.40 -26.35
CA ALA A 164 -4.35 -1.41 -27.01
C ALA A 164 -4.49 -0.31 -28.11
N GLU A 165 -3.74 0.79 -28.00
CA GLU A 165 -3.71 1.88 -28.97
C GLU A 165 -2.82 1.57 -30.20
N ASP A 166 -1.63 0.99 -29.99
CA ASP A 166 -0.58 0.86 -31.03
C ASP A 166 -0.20 -0.59 -31.40
N GLY A 167 -0.76 -1.59 -30.70
CA GLY A 167 -0.49 -3.02 -30.93
C GLY A 167 0.92 -3.49 -30.52
N LYS A 168 1.76 -2.61 -29.94
CA LYS A 168 3.16 -2.93 -29.63
C LYS A 168 3.28 -3.69 -28.32
N ALA A 169 4.01 -4.81 -28.36
CA ALA A 169 4.36 -5.59 -27.16
C ALA A 169 5.37 -4.83 -26.30
N ARG A 170 5.08 -4.72 -24.99
CA ARG A 170 5.91 -4.02 -24.00
C ARG A 170 6.60 -5.02 -23.11
N TRP A 171 7.64 -5.66 -23.63
CA TRP A 171 8.38 -6.74 -22.95
C TRP A 171 9.01 -6.32 -21.63
N TRP A 172 9.29 -5.02 -21.45
CA TRP A 172 9.82 -4.49 -20.20
C TRP A 172 8.86 -4.65 -19.00
N LEU A 173 7.59 -4.99 -19.23
CA LEU A 173 6.65 -5.33 -18.16
C LEU A 173 7.07 -6.63 -17.42
N ILE A 174 7.81 -7.53 -18.08
CA ILE A 174 8.30 -8.75 -17.46
C ILE A 174 9.31 -8.44 -16.33
N PRO A 175 10.45 -7.76 -16.58
CA PRO A 175 11.36 -7.37 -15.50
C PRO A 175 10.72 -6.40 -14.50
N LEU A 176 9.77 -5.55 -14.91
CA LEU A 176 9.02 -4.73 -13.98
C LEU A 176 8.21 -5.59 -12.99
N THR A 177 7.57 -6.65 -13.47
CA THR A 177 6.82 -7.58 -12.59
C THR A 177 7.76 -8.32 -11.64
N TRP A 178 8.99 -8.64 -12.04
CA TRP A 178 9.99 -9.21 -11.14
C TRP A 178 10.29 -8.26 -9.97
N VAL A 179 10.59 -6.99 -10.24
CA VAL A 179 10.80 -5.96 -9.20
C VAL A 179 9.57 -5.81 -8.33
N TRP A 180 8.37 -5.83 -8.91
CA TRP A 180 7.13 -5.72 -8.17
C TRP A 180 6.89 -6.93 -7.27
N ALA A 181 7.16 -8.14 -7.74
CA ALA A 181 7.07 -9.38 -6.99
C ALA A 181 8.04 -9.44 -5.80
N CYS A 182 9.20 -8.76 -5.90
CA CYS A 182 10.12 -8.54 -4.79
C CYS A 182 9.66 -7.43 -3.82
N SER A 183 8.59 -6.69 -4.15
CA SER A 183 8.20 -5.48 -3.43
C SER A 183 6.88 -5.58 -2.70
N HIS A 184 5.87 -6.30 -3.24
CA HIS A 184 4.55 -6.37 -2.59
C HIS A 184 3.69 -7.51 -3.15
N GLY A 185 2.87 -8.12 -2.28
CA GLY A 185 2.03 -9.28 -2.59
C GLY A 185 1.01 -9.10 -3.73
N LEU A 186 0.59 -7.88 -4.07
CA LEU A 186 -0.34 -7.61 -5.19
C LEU A 186 0.35 -7.47 -6.56
N TRP A 187 1.58 -7.97 -6.74
CA TRP A 187 2.33 -7.96 -8.00
C TRP A 187 1.56 -8.54 -9.19
N PHE A 188 0.68 -9.51 -8.95
CA PHE A 188 -0.12 -10.17 -9.98
C PHE A 188 -1.15 -9.23 -10.65
N MET A 189 -1.44 -8.06 -10.08
CA MET A 189 -2.34 -7.08 -10.71
C MET A 189 -1.85 -6.65 -12.09
N GLY A 190 -0.54 -6.57 -12.33
CA GLY A 190 0.01 -6.31 -13.66
C GLY A 190 -0.36 -7.38 -14.68
N ILE A 191 -0.41 -8.64 -14.27
CA ILE A 191 -0.82 -9.79 -15.08
C ILE A 191 -2.33 -9.74 -15.35
N VAL A 192 -3.15 -9.46 -14.32
CA VAL A 192 -4.61 -9.39 -14.44
C VAL A 192 -5.02 -8.25 -15.38
N VAL A 193 -4.44 -7.06 -15.23
CA VAL A 193 -4.66 -5.92 -16.13
C VAL A 193 -4.26 -6.27 -17.58
N GLY A 194 -3.10 -6.91 -17.75
CA GLY A 194 -2.64 -7.36 -19.06
C GLY A 194 -3.58 -8.37 -19.72
N GLY A 195 -3.98 -9.37 -18.95
CA GLY A 195 -4.96 -10.38 -19.38
C GLY A 195 -6.29 -9.75 -19.82
N ALA A 196 -6.83 -8.83 -19.02
CA ALA A 196 -8.06 -8.12 -19.35
C ALA A 196 -7.94 -7.31 -20.65
N VAL A 197 -6.80 -6.63 -20.86
CA VAL A 197 -6.58 -5.85 -22.11
C VAL A 197 -6.45 -6.78 -23.31
N VAL A 198 -5.61 -7.82 -23.24
CA VAL A 198 -5.39 -8.76 -24.37
C VAL A 198 -6.69 -9.48 -24.72
N THR A 199 -7.45 -9.96 -23.72
CA THR A 199 -8.76 -10.57 -23.92
C THR A 199 -9.74 -9.61 -24.59
N GLY A 200 -9.82 -8.37 -24.09
CA GLY A 200 -10.68 -7.35 -24.67
C GLY A 200 -10.33 -6.98 -26.11
N MET A 201 -9.03 -6.95 -26.45
CA MET A 201 -8.57 -6.71 -27.83
C MET A 201 -8.90 -7.90 -28.76
N LEU A 202 -8.71 -9.13 -28.29
CA LEU A 202 -8.99 -10.34 -29.06
C LEU A 202 -10.49 -10.48 -29.34
N LEU A 203 -11.32 -10.41 -28.31
CA LEU A 203 -12.78 -10.57 -28.42
C LEU A 203 -13.44 -9.43 -29.22
N SER A 204 -12.83 -8.24 -29.27
CA SER A 204 -13.31 -7.14 -30.12
C SER A 204 -12.75 -7.16 -31.55
N GLY A 205 -11.97 -8.19 -31.94
CA GLY A 205 -11.36 -8.32 -33.26
C GLY A 205 -10.27 -7.30 -33.57
N ARG A 206 -9.75 -6.59 -32.55
CA ARG A 206 -8.67 -5.59 -32.74
C ARG A 206 -7.31 -6.22 -33.04
N VAL A 207 -7.11 -7.46 -32.58
CA VAL A 207 -5.92 -8.26 -32.85
C VAL A 207 -6.33 -9.66 -33.26
N GLY A 208 -5.59 -10.25 -34.21
CA GLY A 208 -5.74 -11.66 -34.58
C GLY A 208 -5.08 -12.58 -33.55
N GLY A 209 -5.40 -13.89 -33.61
CA GLY A 209 -4.95 -14.88 -32.61
C GLY A 209 -3.42 -14.91 -32.43
N ARG A 210 -2.61 -14.82 -33.50
CA ARG A 210 -1.14 -14.76 -33.40
C ARG A 210 -0.64 -13.52 -32.63
N ALA A 211 -1.23 -12.35 -32.87
CA ALA A 211 -0.86 -11.13 -32.17
C ALA A 211 -1.30 -11.20 -30.69
N ALA A 212 -2.51 -11.70 -30.41
CA ALA A 212 -2.99 -11.92 -29.06
C ALA A 212 -2.09 -12.90 -28.29
N MET A 213 -1.67 -14.00 -28.93
CA MET A 213 -0.72 -14.96 -28.33
C MET A 213 0.62 -14.28 -28.00
N ARG A 214 1.19 -13.48 -28.94
CA ARG A 214 2.42 -12.72 -28.69
C ARG A 214 2.29 -11.77 -27.51
N LEU A 215 1.17 -11.06 -27.38
CA LEU A 215 0.90 -10.16 -26.28
C LEU A 215 0.68 -10.93 -24.97
N GLY A 216 0.04 -12.09 -25.03
CA GLY A 216 -0.20 -13.00 -23.90
C GLY A 216 1.09 -13.61 -23.32
N LEU A 217 2.18 -13.68 -24.11
CA LEU A 217 3.49 -14.08 -23.58
C LEU A 217 4.04 -13.13 -22.50
N ILE A 218 3.59 -11.87 -22.47
CA ILE A 218 4.03 -10.91 -21.43
C ILE A 218 3.46 -11.29 -20.06
N PRO A 219 2.13 -11.49 -19.86
CA PRO A 219 1.58 -12.00 -18.60
C PRO A 219 2.20 -13.33 -18.17
N VAL A 220 2.37 -14.27 -19.10
CA VAL A 220 3.01 -15.57 -18.82
C VAL A 220 4.49 -15.40 -18.41
N GLY A 221 5.26 -14.62 -19.15
CA GLY A 221 6.64 -14.30 -18.79
C GLY A 221 6.76 -13.56 -17.46
N SER A 222 5.77 -12.71 -17.13
CA SER A 222 5.68 -12.02 -15.84
C SER A 222 5.44 -13.01 -14.67
N LEU A 223 4.60 -14.03 -14.87
CA LEU A 223 4.39 -15.09 -13.88
C LEU A 223 5.68 -15.90 -13.66
N VAL A 224 6.38 -16.26 -14.75
CA VAL A 224 7.68 -16.95 -14.66
C VAL A 224 8.71 -16.07 -13.96
N ALA A 225 8.76 -14.77 -14.28
CA ALA A 225 9.67 -13.84 -13.62
C ALA A 225 9.42 -13.75 -12.11
N ALA A 226 8.16 -13.75 -11.66
CA ALA A 226 7.82 -13.76 -10.24
C ALA A 226 8.30 -15.03 -9.53
N ALA A 227 8.23 -16.19 -10.19
CA ALA A 227 8.76 -17.46 -9.67
C ALA A 227 10.30 -17.51 -9.61
N LEU A 228 11.00 -16.65 -10.36
CA LEU A 228 12.45 -16.53 -10.40
C LEU A 228 13.00 -15.43 -9.44
N THR A 229 12.20 -14.93 -8.52
CA THR A 229 12.68 -14.06 -7.43
C THR A 229 13.53 -14.86 -6.43
N PRO A 230 14.32 -14.22 -5.55
CA PRO A 230 15.05 -14.92 -4.49
C PRO A 230 14.16 -15.75 -3.56
N VAL A 231 12.90 -15.39 -3.40
CA VAL A 231 11.88 -16.18 -2.67
C VAL A 231 11.56 -17.51 -3.38
N GLY A 232 11.72 -17.54 -4.71
CA GLY A 232 11.43 -18.73 -5.50
C GLY A 232 9.94 -18.96 -5.79
N PRO A 233 9.59 -20.14 -6.31
CA PRO A 233 8.21 -20.45 -6.75
C PRO A 233 7.16 -20.41 -5.64
N ILE A 234 7.56 -20.53 -4.36
CA ILE A 234 6.66 -20.45 -3.21
C ILE A 234 5.99 -19.07 -3.12
N LEU A 235 6.60 -18.01 -3.69
CA LEU A 235 6.00 -16.69 -3.79
C LEU A 235 4.62 -16.72 -4.47
N LEU A 236 4.39 -17.65 -5.40
CA LEU A 236 3.12 -17.77 -6.09
C LEU A 236 1.98 -18.20 -5.16
N THR A 237 2.28 -18.75 -4.00
CA THR A 237 1.29 -19.19 -2.99
C THR A 237 0.91 -18.07 -2.02
N SER A 238 1.75 -17.02 -1.89
CA SER A 238 1.56 -15.95 -0.88
C SER A 238 0.20 -15.25 -0.94
N PRO A 239 -0.43 -14.99 -2.11
CA PRO A 239 -1.76 -14.38 -2.14
C PRO A 239 -2.86 -15.26 -1.52
N PHE A 240 -2.66 -16.58 -1.50
CA PHE A 240 -3.65 -17.53 -0.97
C PHE A 240 -3.54 -17.67 0.55
N GLN A 241 -2.35 -17.51 1.14
CA GLN A 241 -2.14 -17.59 2.58
C GLN A 241 -2.93 -16.52 3.33
N VAL A 242 -2.95 -15.30 2.81
CA VAL A 242 -3.71 -14.20 3.41
C VAL A 242 -5.23 -14.46 3.36
N SER A 243 -5.73 -15.20 2.35
CA SER A 243 -7.17 -15.42 2.18
C SER A 243 -7.83 -16.18 3.33
N GLU A 244 -7.07 -16.98 4.10
CA GLU A 244 -7.58 -17.75 5.23
C GLU A 244 -7.92 -16.89 6.45
N VAL A 245 -7.25 -15.73 6.58
CA VAL A 245 -7.34 -14.85 7.77
C VAL A 245 -7.98 -13.48 7.47
N THR A 246 -8.45 -13.27 6.24
CA THR A 246 -9.06 -11.98 5.84
C THR A 246 -10.23 -11.55 6.73
N ALA A 247 -10.99 -12.51 7.28
CA ALA A 247 -12.11 -12.22 8.18
C ALA A 247 -11.69 -11.50 9.48
N TYR A 248 -10.44 -11.61 9.88
CA TYR A 248 -9.89 -11.03 11.12
C TYR A 248 -9.16 -9.70 10.89
N ILE A 249 -8.96 -9.30 9.63
CA ILE A 249 -8.22 -8.09 9.27
C ILE A 249 -9.20 -7.04 8.75
N THR A 250 -9.32 -5.90 9.44
CA THR A 250 -10.28 -4.83 9.11
C THR A 250 -10.12 -4.29 7.67
N GLU A 251 -8.88 -4.15 7.20
CA GLU A 251 -8.60 -3.65 5.84
C GLU A 251 -9.11 -4.58 4.72
N TRP A 252 -9.33 -5.86 5.03
CA TRP A 252 -9.87 -6.88 4.12
C TRP A 252 -11.39 -7.05 4.25
N GLN A 253 -12.05 -6.15 4.99
CA GLN A 253 -13.51 -6.09 4.99
C GLN A 253 -14.03 -5.23 3.84
N PRO A 254 -15.27 -5.44 3.38
CA PRO A 254 -15.90 -4.53 2.44
C PRO A 254 -15.91 -3.10 2.98
N PRO A 255 -15.70 -2.09 2.11
CA PRO A 255 -15.73 -0.70 2.54
C PRO A 255 -17.12 -0.29 3.01
N SER A 256 -17.19 0.64 3.96
CA SER A 256 -18.43 1.31 4.34
C SER A 256 -18.89 2.27 3.24
N ALA A 257 -20.20 2.44 3.09
CA ALA A 257 -20.77 3.38 2.13
C ALA A 257 -20.36 4.86 2.39
N ASN A 258 -19.84 5.17 3.57
CA ASN A 258 -19.37 6.50 3.95
C ASN A 258 -17.84 6.65 3.82
N ASP A 259 -17.12 5.60 3.43
CA ASP A 259 -15.67 5.66 3.29
C ASP A 259 -15.27 6.53 2.11
N LEU A 260 -14.59 7.63 2.41
CA LEU A 260 -14.19 8.60 1.40
C LEU A 260 -13.27 8.00 0.32
N PRO A 261 -12.30 7.14 0.62
CA PRO A 261 -11.53 6.42 -0.40
C PRO A 261 -12.40 5.58 -1.33
N PHE A 262 -13.38 4.86 -0.80
CA PHE A 262 -14.32 4.07 -1.60
C PHE A 262 -15.16 4.97 -2.52
N LEU A 263 -15.75 6.03 -1.98
CA LEU A 263 -16.56 6.98 -2.74
C LEU A 263 -15.75 7.64 -3.87
N ALA A 264 -14.48 7.95 -3.62
CA ALA A 264 -13.58 8.51 -4.63
C ALA A 264 -13.28 7.51 -5.75
N ALA A 265 -13.01 6.25 -5.41
CA ALA A 265 -12.81 5.17 -6.40
C ALA A 265 -14.07 4.95 -7.23
N LEU A 266 -15.25 4.91 -6.58
CA LEU A 266 -16.55 4.79 -7.25
C LEU A 266 -16.82 5.98 -8.19
N GLY A 267 -16.50 7.20 -7.76
CA GLY A 267 -16.60 8.41 -8.58
C GLY A 267 -15.79 8.31 -9.87
N LEU A 268 -14.56 7.76 -9.80
CA LEU A 268 -13.73 7.50 -10.98
C LEU A 268 -14.39 6.48 -11.92
N VAL A 269 -14.96 5.40 -11.39
CA VAL A 269 -15.69 4.39 -12.18
C VAL A 269 -16.92 5.03 -12.85
N VAL A 270 -17.70 5.81 -12.10
CA VAL A 270 -18.90 6.49 -12.63
C VAL A 270 -18.56 7.42 -13.81
N ILE A 271 -17.46 8.16 -13.74
CA ILE A 271 -17.01 8.99 -14.87
C ILE A 271 -16.86 8.16 -16.16
N VAL A 272 -16.24 6.99 -16.08
CA VAL A 272 -16.05 6.10 -17.24
C VAL A 272 -17.39 5.55 -17.73
N VAL A 273 -18.27 5.13 -16.83
CA VAL A 273 -19.60 4.60 -17.15
C VAL A 273 -20.46 5.67 -17.84
N VAL A 274 -20.47 6.90 -17.31
CA VAL A 274 -21.21 8.04 -17.92
C VAL A 274 -20.68 8.34 -19.32
N ASP A 275 -19.36 8.33 -19.51
CA ASP A 275 -18.77 8.51 -20.84
C ASP A 275 -19.18 7.37 -21.79
N ALA A 276 -19.11 6.11 -21.37
CA ALA A 276 -19.52 4.97 -22.16
C ALA A 276 -21.02 4.99 -22.52
N ALA A 277 -21.87 5.54 -21.64
CA ALA A 277 -23.29 5.72 -21.92
C ALA A 277 -23.55 6.80 -22.99
N ARG A 278 -22.78 7.89 -22.99
CA ARG A 278 -22.97 9.05 -23.85
C ARG A 278 -22.18 8.97 -25.17
N ASN A 279 -21.01 8.33 -25.16
CA ASN A 279 -20.07 8.32 -26.28
C ASN A 279 -19.75 6.88 -26.73
N ARG A 280 -20.06 6.52 -27.97
CA ARG A 280 -19.76 5.18 -28.52
C ARG A 280 -18.26 4.85 -28.50
N GLN A 281 -17.39 5.86 -28.64
CA GLN A 281 -15.91 5.70 -28.60
C GLN A 281 -15.39 5.22 -27.23
N GLY A 282 -16.14 5.47 -26.15
CA GLY A 282 -15.81 4.97 -24.80
C GLY A 282 -16.13 3.47 -24.59
N ARG A 283 -16.81 2.82 -25.55
CA ARG A 283 -17.32 1.44 -25.40
C ARG A 283 -16.37 0.35 -25.89
N SER A 284 -15.07 0.51 -25.71
CA SER A 284 -14.10 -0.54 -26.03
C SER A 284 -14.15 -1.66 -24.99
N LEU A 285 -14.14 -2.94 -25.44
CA LEU A 285 -14.29 -4.08 -24.51
C LEU A 285 -13.18 -4.12 -23.46
N HIS A 286 -11.92 -3.84 -23.80
CA HIS A 286 -10.84 -3.76 -22.81
C HIS A 286 -11.05 -2.63 -21.78
N VAL A 287 -11.65 -1.50 -22.14
CA VAL A 287 -12.05 -0.43 -21.20
C VAL A 287 -13.15 -0.93 -20.28
N LEU A 288 -14.14 -1.64 -20.80
CA LEU A 288 -15.20 -2.24 -20.00
C LEU A 288 -14.63 -3.25 -18.99
N LEU A 289 -13.77 -4.17 -19.42
CA LEU A 289 -13.17 -5.18 -18.55
C LEU A 289 -12.33 -4.54 -17.42
N LEU A 290 -11.53 -3.51 -17.73
CA LEU A 290 -10.76 -2.78 -16.72
C LEU A 290 -11.67 -1.98 -15.77
N THR A 291 -12.79 -1.44 -16.27
CA THR A 291 -13.74 -0.72 -15.41
C THR A 291 -14.47 -1.67 -14.46
N VAL A 292 -14.86 -2.85 -14.95
CA VAL A 292 -15.46 -3.91 -14.12
C VAL A 292 -14.45 -4.41 -13.09
N LEU A 293 -13.19 -4.64 -13.48
CA LEU A 293 -12.13 -5.03 -12.56
C LEU A 293 -11.95 -3.98 -11.45
N ALA A 294 -11.84 -2.69 -11.82
CA ALA A 294 -11.71 -1.62 -10.84
C ALA A 294 -12.94 -1.51 -9.92
N PHE A 295 -14.15 -1.69 -10.46
CA PHE A 295 -15.36 -1.71 -9.64
C PHE A 295 -15.37 -2.87 -8.64
N VAL A 296 -15.07 -4.09 -9.10
CA VAL A 296 -14.99 -5.27 -8.22
C VAL A 296 -13.96 -5.04 -7.12
N LEU A 297 -12.75 -4.58 -7.44
CA LEU A 297 -11.71 -4.26 -6.46
C LEU A 297 -12.18 -3.20 -5.45
N ALA A 298 -12.89 -2.17 -5.91
CA ALA A 298 -13.36 -1.09 -5.03
C ALA A 298 -14.43 -1.55 -4.03
N VAL A 299 -15.30 -2.50 -4.40
CA VAL A 299 -16.41 -2.94 -3.54
C VAL A 299 -16.08 -4.16 -2.68
N THR A 300 -15.01 -4.92 -3.02
CA THR A 300 -14.70 -6.17 -2.32
C THR A 300 -13.96 -5.90 -1.02
N TYR A 301 -12.93 -5.07 -1.05
CA TYR A 301 -12.09 -4.79 0.12
C TYR A 301 -11.72 -3.31 0.20
N ALA A 302 -11.78 -2.73 1.40
CA ALA A 302 -11.40 -1.32 1.62
C ALA A 302 -9.95 -1.04 1.14
N ARG A 303 -9.02 -1.98 1.39
CA ARG A 303 -7.61 -1.90 0.99
C ARG A 303 -7.39 -1.81 -0.52
N THR A 304 -8.29 -2.36 -1.34
CA THR A 304 -8.11 -2.40 -2.80
C THR A 304 -8.63 -1.15 -3.53
N ALA A 305 -9.23 -0.19 -2.83
CA ALA A 305 -9.69 1.07 -3.43
C ALA A 305 -8.57 1.84 -4.16
N GLY A 306 -7.35 1.86 -3.60
CA GLY A 306 -6.18 2.48 -4.24
C GLY A 306 -5.74 1.76 -5.53
N VAL A 307 -5.82 0.43 -5.56
CA VAL A 307 -5.52 -0.37 -6.76
C VAL A 307 -6.58 -0.13 -7.84
N ALA A 308 -7.87 -0.10 -7.44
CA ALA A 308 -8.97 0.25 -8.34
C ALA A 308 -8.76 1.63 -8.96
N ALA A 309 -8.38 2.63 -8.14
CA ALA A 309 -8.09 3.98 -8.62
C ALA A 309 -6.91 4.00 -9.60
N ALA A 310 -5.82 3.26 -9.33
CA ALA A 310 -4.67 3.15 -10.22
C ALA A 310 -5.04 2.61 -11.61
N ILE A 311 -5.99 1.67 -11.67
CA ILE A 311 -6.50 1.09 -12.92
C ILE A 311 -7.43 2.08 -13.65
N VAL A 312 -8.37 2.69 -12.93
CA VAL A 312 -9.44 3.46 -13.56
C VAL A 312 -9.08 4.93 -13.82
N ALA A 313 -8.12 5.52 -13.11
CA ALA A 313 -7.76 6.93 -13.26
C ALA A 313 -7.39 7.34 -14.70
N PRO A 314 -6.52 6.62 -15.45
CA PRO A 314 -6.23 6.98 -16.82
C PRO A 314 -7.44 6.85 -17.76
N LEU A 315 -8.37 5.93 -17.46
CA LEU A 315 -9.65 5.79 -18.19
C LEU A 315 -10.57 6.97 -17.88
N SER A 316 -10.67 7.37 -16.61
CA SER A 316 -11.47 8.51 -16.16
C SER A 316 -10.94 9.82 -16.73
N ALA A 317 -9.61 9.99 -16.83
CA ALA A 317 -8.99 11.15 -17.46
C ALA A 317 -9.36 11.25 -18.94
N ALA A 318 -9.34 10.14 -19.67
CA ALA A 318 -9.77 10.08 -21.06
C ALA A 318 -11.29 10.35 -21.20
N ALA A 319 -12.10 9.74 -20.33
CA ALA A 319 -13.55 9.92 -20.31
C ALA A 319 -13.94 11.37 -20.00
N LEU A 320 -13.38 11.97 -18.96
CA LEU A 320 -13.67 13.35 -18.58
C LEU A 320 -13.23 14.34 -19.66
N THR A 321 -12.14 14.07 -20.37
CA THR A 321 -11.68 14.87 -21.52
C THR A 321 -12.72 14.84 -22.65
N ARG A 322 -13.31 13.67 -22.98
CA ARG A 322 -14.38 13.55 -23.99
C ARG A 322 -15.66 14.24 -23.54
N LEU A 323 -16.07 14.05 -22.29
CA LEU A 323 -17.28 14.65 -21.72
C LEU A 323 -17.21 16.17 -21.65
N SER A 324 -16.05 16.72 -21.27
CA SER A 324 -15.84 18.17 -21.14
C SER A 324 -15.49 18.86 -22.48
N ARG A 325 -15.19 18.08 -23.54
CA ARG A 325 -14.72 18.57 -24.84
C ARG A 325 -13.50 19.50 -24.75
N LEU A 326 -12.71 19.37 -23.68
CA LEU A 326 -11.49 20.15 -23.48
C LEU A 326 -10.39 19.65 -24.41
N ALA A 327 -9.63 20.59 -24.97
CA ALA A 327 -8.46 20.24 -25.77
C ALA A 327 -7.42 19.50 -24.94
N ARG A 328 -6.68 18.59 -25.58
CA ARG A 328 -5.60 17.79 -25.02
C ARG A 328 -4.25 18.28 -25.56
N PRO A 329 -3.71 19.39 -25.03
CA PRO A 329 -2.43 19.89 -25.50
C PRO A 329 -1.30 18.94 -25.11
N ARG A 330 -0.24 18.90 -25.93
CA ARG A 330 0.99 18.16 -25.60
C ARG A 330 1.62 18.71 -24.31
N VAL A 331 2.31 17.84 -23.56
CA VAL A 331 3.08 18.25 -22.39
C VAL A 331 4.17 19.23 -22.81
N SER A 332 4.13 20.46 -22.31
CA SER A 332 5.16 21.47 -22.60
C SER A 332 6.42 21.21 -21.76
N ARG A 333 7.59 21.67 -22.28
CA ARG A 333 8.83 21.65 -21.49
C ARG A 333 8.67 22.42 -20.18
N ARG A 334 7.96 23.55 -20.20
CA ARG A 334 7.68 24.36 -19.01
C ARG A 334 6.86 23.59 -17.98
N GLU A 335 5.79 22.94 -18.38
CA GLU A 335 4.96 22.11 -17.50
C GLU A 335 5.81 21.04 -16.79
N ARG A 336 6.66 20.33 -17.55
CA ARG A 336 7.54 19.30 -17.00
C ARG A 336 8.54 19.88 -15.99
N LEU A 337 9.22 20.96 -16.34
CA LEU A 337 10.20 21.60 -15.45
C LEU A 337 9.56 22.13 -14.18
N VAL A 338 8.39 22.75 -14.26
CA VAL A 338 7.65 23.25 -13.11
C VAL A 338 7.22 22.08 -12.21
N THR A 339 6.61 21.03 -12.76
CA THR A 339 6.16 19.86 -11.99
C THR A 339 7.34 19.16 -11.29
N VAL A 340 8.45 18.95 -12.01
CA VAL A 340 9.68 18.35 -11.42
C VAL A 340 10.26 19.27 -10.35
N GLY A 341 10.34 20.58 -10.60
CA GLY A 341 10.84 21.56 -9.62
C GLY A 341 10.02 21.55 -8.31
N PHE A 342 8.70 21.49 -8.40
CA PHE A 342 7.84 21.32 -7.22
C PHE A 342 8.05 19.98 -6.53
N GLY A 343 8.24 18.90 -7.28
CA GLY A 343 8.52 17.56 -6.72
C GLY A 343 9.84 17.55 -5.93
N VAL A 344 10.90 18.12 -6.49
CA VAL A 344 12.19 18.27 -5.80
C VAL A 344 12.04 19.18 -4.57
N GLY A 345 11.33 20.31 -4.72
CA GLY A 345 11.05 21.21 -3.61
C GLY A 345 10.26 20.55 -2.48
N ALA A 346 9.29 19.71 -2.83
CA ALA A 346 8.50 18.94 -1.87
C ALA A 346 9.36 17.91 -1.10
N LEU A 347 10.27 17.21 -1.78
CA LEU A 347 11.22 16.28 -1.15
C LEU A 347 12.22 17.02 -0.23
N ALA A 348 12.73 18.18 -0.67
CA ALA A 348 13.63 18.99 0.15
C ALA A 348 12.92 19.55 1.40
N LEU A 349 11.69 20.04 1.24
CA LEU A 349 10.89 20.52 2.36
C LEU A 349 10.53 19.37 3.33
N ALA A 350 10.18 18.20 2.81
CA ALA A 350 9.94 17.02 3.63
C ALA A 350 11.19 16.65 4.45
N ALA A 351 12.38 16.66 3.84
CA ALA A 351 13.64 16.39 4.55
C ALA A 351 13.89 17.33 5.73
N LEU A 352 13.40 18.57 5.64
CA LEU A 352 13.49 19.55 6.76
C LEU A 352 12.46 19.32 7.85
N LEU A 353 11.27 18.85 7.50
CA LEU A 353 10.12 18.73 8.42
C LEU A 353 10.02 17.35 9.09
N VAL A 354 10.47 16.31 8.40
CA VAL A 354 10.38 14.92 8.84
C VAL A 354 11.04 14.66 10.20
N PRO A 355 12.25 15.20 10.54
CA PRO A 355 12.83 14.96 11.85
C PRO A 355 11.93 15.40 13.01
N ALA A 356 11.31 16.58 12.89
CA ALA A 356 10.38 17.08 13.91
C ALA A 356 9.05 16.31 13.96
N ALA A 357 8.62 15.70 12.86
CA ALA A 357 7.44 14.86 12.83
C ALA A 357 7.73 13.48 13.44
N ALA A 358 8.85 12.88 13.08
CA ALA A 358 9.25 11.55 13.53
C ALA A 358 9.66 11.50 15.02
N SER A 359 10.01 12.66 15.62
CA SER A 359 10.31 12.75 17.06
C SER A 359 9.08 12.83 17.95
N LYS A 360 7.88 12.98 17.37
CA LYS A 360 6.63 12.92 18.15
C LYS A 360 6.29 11.48 18.49
N PRO A 361 5.60 11.24 19.62
CA PRO A 361 5.12 9.91 19.96
C PRO A 361 4.36 9.27 18.78
N GLY A 362 4.76 8.08 18.41
CA GLY A 362 4.10 7.25 17.40
C GLY A 362 3.29 6.15 18.09
N LEU A 363 3.20 4.99 17.46
CA LEU A 363 2.65 3.78 18.06
C LEU A 363 3.69 3.14 19.00
N GLY A 364 3.20 2.43 20.03
CA GLY A 364 4.00 1.66 21.00
C GLY A 364 4.09 2.33 22.37
N ALA A 365 4.40 1.55 23.38
CA ALA A 365 4.49 1.97 24.77
C ALA A 365 5.87 2.60 25.09
N ASN A 366 6.19 3.71 24.44
CA ASN A 366 7.54 4.31 24.48
C ASN A 366 7.99 4.75 25.87
N GLU A 367 7.06 5.08 26.78
CA GLU A 367 7.38 5.44 28.17
C GLU A 367 7.68 4.22 29.05
N LEU A 368 7.47 2.99 28.54
CA LEU A 368 7.81 1.73 29.19
C LEU A 368 9.08 1.08 28.60
N ASP A 369 9.81 1.78 27.75
CA ASP A 369 11.04 1.29 27.10
C ASP A 369 12.06 0.72 28.10
N ALA A 370 12.28 1.42 29.22
CA ALA A 370 13.26 1.01 30.21
C ALA A 370 12.85 -0.30 30.91
N GLU A 371 11.60 -0.38 31.33
CA GLU A 371 11.04 -1.55 32.03
C GLU A 371 11.02 -2.79 31.11
N ILE A 372 10.67 -2.61 29.82
CA ILE A 372 10.66 -3.72 28.86
C ILE A 372 12.10 -4.15 28.51
N ALA A 373 13.04 -3.21 28.42
CA ALA A 373 14.45 -3.51 28.15
C ALA A 373 15.12 -4.30 29.30
N GLU A 374 14.62 -4.16 30.54
CA GLU A 374 15.10 -4.91 31.70
C GLU A 374 14.58 -6.34 31.77
N LEU A 375 13.57 -6.70 30.97
CA LEU A 375 13.07 -8.07 30.91
C LEU A 375 14.16 -9.03 30.40
N PRO A 376 14.25 -10.26 30.99
CA PRO A 376 15.25 -11.24 30.56
C PRO A 376 15.20 -11.58 29.09
N GLN A 377 16.33 -11.91 28.50
CA GLN A 377 16.42 -12.35 27.10
C GLN A 377 15.55 -13.59 26.87
N GLY A 378 14.72 -13.56 25.85
CA GLY A 378 13.77 -14.62 25.48
C GLY A 378 12.47 -14.59 26.29
N THR A 379 12.19 -13.52 27.04
CA THR A 379 10.90 -13.33 27.72
C THR A 379 9.77 -13.37 26.68
N VAL A 380 8.83 -14.29 26.86
CA VAL A 380 7.60 -14.31 26.07
C VAL A 380 6.62 -13.29 26.66
N ILE A 381 6.25 -12.30 25.84
CA ILE A 381 5.31 -11.25 26.23
C ILE A 381 3.96 -11.44 25.54
N CYS A 382 2.90 -11.61 26.34
CA CYS A 382 1.53 -11.54 25.84
C CYS A 382 1.17 -10.07 25.59
N ASN A 383 0.89 -9.70 24.35
CA ASN A 383 0.78 -8.28 23.97
C ASN A 383 -0.46 -8.00 23.12
N ASP A 384 -0.87 -6.73 23.06
CA ASP A 384 -1.78 -6.28 22.01
C ASP A 384 -1.09 -6.39 20.64
N TRP A 385 -1.83 -6.85 19.64
CA TRP A 385 -1.30 -7.07 18.28
C TRP A 385 -0.76 -5.78 17.63
N LEU A 386 -1.33 -4.62 18.00
CA LEU A 386 -0.87 -3.33 17.49
C LEU A 386 0.55 -3.00 17.99
N ASP A 387 0.91 -3.43 19.18
CA ASP A 387 2.24 -3.20 19.77
C ASP A 387 3.27 -4.23 19.31
N GLY A 388 2.82 -5.38 18.78
CA GLY A 388 3.71 -6.48 18.39
C GLY A 388 4.81 -6.07 17.43
N GLY A 389 4.49 -5.29 16.41
CA GLY A 389 5.48 -4.79 15.45
C GLY A 389 6.53 -3.88 16.10
N TRP A 390 6.11 -2.97 16.99
CA TRP A 390 6.99 -2.07 17.73
C TRP A 390 7.90 -2.86 18.72
N LEU A 391 7.36 -3.83 19.45
CA LEU A 391 8.14 -4.71 20.31
C LEU A 391 9.22 -5.46 19.51
N ILE A 392 8.89 -6.04 18.37
CA ILE A 392 9.82 -6.74 17.49
C ILE A 392 10.99 -5.84 17.08
N TRP A 393 10.72 -4.58 16.73
CA TRP A 393 11.73 -3.64 16.25
C TRP A 393 12.59 -3.08 17.37
N LYS A 394 11.97 -2.72 18.51
CA LYS A 394 12.60 -1.97 19.58
C LYS A 394 13.23 -2.85 20.66
N HIS A 395 12.60 -3.99 20.95
CA HIS A 395 12.93 -4.85 22.08
C HIS A 395 13.25 -6.29 21.64
N PRO A 396 14.44 -6.53 21.05
CA PRO A 396 14.84 -7.87 20.58
C PRO A 396 15.10 -8.87 21.73
N ASN A 397 15.01 -8.44 22.98
CA ASN A 397 15.08 -9.29 24.17
C ASN A 397 13.75 -10.01 24.46
N VAL A 398 12.63 -9.60 23.88
CA VAL A 398 11.34 -10.26 24.09
C VAL A 398 10.85 -10.97 22.81
N GLN A 399 9.97 -11.95 22.99
CA GLN A 399 9.25 -12.65 21.92
C GLN A 399 7.76 -12.35 22.05
N VAL A 400 7.16 -11.81 21.00
CA VAL A 400 5.73 -11.47 21.00
C VAL A 400 4.86 -12.69 20.77
N THR A 401 3.65 -12.71 21.35
CA THR A 401 2.67 -13.75 21.05
C THR A 401 1.77 -13.41 19.89
N MET A 402 1.65 -12.13 19.54
CA MET A 402 0.82 -11.67 18.43
C MET A 402 1.39 -10.39 17.82
N ASP A 403 1.34 -10.29 16.49
CA ASP A 403 1.73 -9.10 15.74
C ASP A 403 0.87 -8.95 14.47
N PRO A 404 0.96 -7.83 13.72
CA PRO A 404 0.13 -7.58 12.55
C PRO A 404 0.31 -8.54 11.37
N ARG A 405 1.31 -9.45 11.39
CA ARG A 405 1.50 -10.51 10.38
C ARG A 405 0.53 -11.67 10.61
N VAL A 406 -0.76 -11.37 10.65
CA VAL A 406 -1.84 -12.29 11.06
C VAL A 406 -1.83 -13.62 10.29
N GLU A 407 -1.31 -13.63 9.05
CA GLU A 407 -1.20 -14.82 8.21
C GLU A 407 -0.23 -15.89 8.74
N LEU A 408 0.63 -15.56 9.70
CA LEU A 408 1.56 -16.51 10.33
C LEU A 408 0.88 -17.38 11.40
N TYR A 409 -0.26 -16.92 11.91
CA TYR A 409 -0.94 -17.55 13.03
C TYR A 409 -2.09 -18.45 12.55
N PRO A 410 -2.27 -19.62 13.16
CA PRO A 410 -3.48 -20.42 12.93
C PRO A 410 -4.73 -19.73 13.48
N VAL A 411 -5.90 -20.07 12.95
CA VAL A 411 -7.17 -19.44 13.34
C VAL A 411 -7.47 -19.65 14.83
N GLU A 412 -7.08 -20.79 15.39
CA GLU A 412 -7.22 -21.12 16.82
C GLU A 412 -6.42 -20.15 17.69
N HIS A 413 -5.21 -19.81 17.27
CA HIS A 413 -4.37 -18.83 17.98
C HIS A 413 -5.04 -17.44 17.95
N ILE A 414 -5.53 -17.00 16.79
CA ILE A 414 -6.23 -15.70 16.65
C ILE A 414 -7.45 -15.64 17.56
N ARG A 415 -8.23 -16.71 17.66
CA ARG A 415 -9.39 -16.79 18.55
C ARG A 415 -8.98 -16.72 20.02
N GLY A 416 -7.94 -17.49 20.41
CA GLY A 416 -7.39 -17.43 21.77
C GLY A 416 -6.88 -16.03 22.12
N TYR A 417 -6.21 -15.35 21.19
CA TYR A 417 -5.79 -13.97 21.34
C TYR A 417 -7.00 -13.02 21.55
N LEU A 418 -8.07 -13.16 20.74
CA LEU A 418 -9.27 -12.35 20.90
C LEU A 418 -9.99 -12.56 22.25
N ASP A 419 -9.95 -13.78 22.79
CA ASP A 419 -10.45 -14.06 24.14
C ASP A 419 -9.55 -13.49 25.21
N PHE A 420 -8.22 -13.53 25.00
CA PHE A 420 -7.23 -12.92 25.89
C PHE A 420 -7.44 -11.40 25.97
N ILE A 421 -7.39 -10.68 24.84
CA ILE A 421 -7.48 -9.20 24.85
C ILE A 421 -8.84 -8.70 25.37
N ALA A 422 -9.91 -9.47 25.17
CA ALA A 422 -11.23 -9.18 25.71
C ALA A 422 -11.41 -9.57 27.18
N GLY A 423 -10.39 -10.11 27.86
CA GLY A 423 -10.45 -10.56 29.27
C GLY A 423 -11.55 -11.61 29.52
N ARG A 424 -11.91 -12.42 28.49
CA ARG A 424 -12.98 -13.41 28.61
C ARG A 424 -12.57 -14.59 29.48
N GLN A 425 -13.56 -15.32 29.95
CA GLN A 425 -13.32 -16.57 30.70
C GLN A 425 -12.43 -17.50 29.86
N GLY A 426 -11.24 -17.86 30.39
CA GLY A 426 -10.24 -18.67 29.66
C GLY A 426 -9.04 -17.90 29.15
N TRP A 427 -8.94 -16.58 29.37
CA TRP A 427 -7.75 -15.78 29.02
C TRP A 427 -6.45 -16.38 29.59
N GLN A 428 -6.52 -17.01 30.78
CA GLN A 428 -5.39 -17.72 31.40
C GLN A 428 -4.90 -18.90 30.56
N THR A 429 -5.80 -19.53 29.76
CA THR A 429 -5.41 -20.61 28.85
C THR A 429 -4.48 -20.10 27.78
N TYR A 430 -4.77 -18.93 27.18
CA TYR A 430 -3.89 -18.31 26.21
C TYR A 430 -2.50 -18.03 26.80
N VAL A 431 -2.46 -17.40 27.96
CA VAL A 431 -1.22 -17.07 28.66
C VAL A 431 -0.41 -18.32 29.02
N SER A 432 -1.05 -19.38 29.51
CA SER A 432 -0.36 -20.63 29.87
C SER A 432 0.11 -21.43 28.67
N THR A 433 -0.67 -21.46 27.60
CA THR A 433 -0.32 -22.13 26.33
C THR A 433 0.93 -21.51 25.72
N HIS A 434 1.03 -20.18 25.74
CA HIS A 434 2.18 -19.46 25.18
C HIS A 434 3.28 -19.19 26.21
N GLN A 435 3.13 -19.66 27.45
CA GLN A 435 4.11 -19.52 28.52
C GLN A 435 4.52 -18.07 28.76
N CYS A 436 3.59 -17.12 28.68
CA CYS A 436 3.88 -15.72 28.89
C CYS A 436 4.41 -15.49 30.32
N SER A 437 5.54 -14.83 30.41
CA SER A 437 6.14 -14.37 31.66
C SER A 437 6.01 -12.87 31.89
N ALA A 438 5.63 -12.12 30.83
CA ALA A 438 5.23 -10.73 30.90
C ALA A 438 3.97 -10.49 30.04
N ALA A 439 3.30 -9.36 30.26
CA ALA A 439 2.20 -8.91 29.40
C ALA A 439 2.23 -7.40 29.25
N LEU A 440 2.02 -6.92 28.02
CA LEU A 440 1.84 -5.51 27.67
C LEU A 440 0.46 -5.34 27.05
N VAL A 441 -0.44 -4.68 27.73
CA VAL A 441 -1.84 -4.52 27.32
C VAL A 441 -2.27 -3.06 27.46
N PRO A 442 -3.23 -2.58 26.64
CA PRO A 442 -3.73 -1.22 26.77
C PRO A 442 -4.40 -1.00 28.13
N ASP A 443 -4.16 0.16 28.73
CA ASP A 443 -4.76 0.57 30.01
C ASP A 443 -6.30 0.61 29.92
N GLY A 444 -6.94 0.08 30.95
CA GLY A 444 -8.40 0.06 31.03
C GLY A 444 -9.10 -1.02 30.21
N GLU A 445 -8.37 -1.82 29.43
CA GLU A 445 -8.95 -2.98 28.74
C GLU A 445 -9.35 -4.10 29.73
N PRO A 446 -10.34 -4.93 29.38
CA PRO A 446 -10.82 -6.01 30.26
C PRO A 446 -9.70 -6.95 30.71
N THR A 447 -8.70 -7.22 29.84
CA THR A 447 -7.53 -8.04 30.18
C THR A 447 -6.69 -7.41 31.27
N ALA A 448 -6.40 -6.10 31.18
CA ALA A 448 -5.64 -5.38 32.21
C ALA A 448 -6.33 -5.51 33.56
N THR A 449 -7.66 -5.29 33.61
CA THR A 449 -8.46 -5.48 34.83
C THR A 449 -8.41 -6.92 35.36
N ALA A 450 -8.50 -7.91 34.46
CA ALA A 450 -8.45 -9.33 34.85
C ALA A 450 -7.08 -9.74 35.38
N MET A 451 -6.00 -9.22 34.82
CA MET A 451 -4.62 -9.47 35.25
C MET A 451 -4.33 -8.80 36.59
N ALA A 452 -4.74 -7.54 36.78
CA ALA A 452 -4.60 -6.83 38.07
C ALA A 452 -5.34 -7.52 39.22
N GLY A 453 -6.44 -8.23 38.95
CA GLY A 453 -7.18 -9.03 39.91
C GLY A 453 -6.60 -10.43 40.17
N SER A 454 -5.59 -10.86 39.41
CA SER A 454 -5.01 -12.21 39.52
C SER A 454 -3.78 -12.23 40.42
N PRO A 455 -3.66 -13.18 41.35
CA PRO A 455 -2.48 -13.31 42.22
C PRO A 455 -1.21 -13.76 41.45
N ASP A 456 -1.36 -14.24 40.22
CA ASP A 456 -0.26 -14.74 39.41
C ASP A 456 0.47 -13.62 38.66
N TRP A 457 -0.04 -12.39 38.73
CA TRP A 457 0.49 -11.25 37.99
C TRP A 457 0.72 -10.05 38.90
N GLU A 458 1.84 -9.38 38.70
CA GLU A 458 2.20 -8.13 39.36
C GLU A 458 2.22 -7.00 38.32
N LEU A 459 1.54 -5.89 38.59
CA LEU A 459 1.60 -4.69 37.78
C LEU A 459 2.93 -3.98 38.02
N VAL A 460 3.77 -3.90 36.99
CA VAL A 460 5.09 -3.27 37.07
C VAL A 460 4.95 -1.74 36.89
N ALA A 461 4.22 -1.32 35.86
CA ALA A 461 4.00 0.10 35.58
C ALA A 461 2.79 0.31 34.69
N THR A 462 2.18 1.52 34.81
CA THR A 462 1.13 2.03 33.94
C THR A 462 1.62 3.35 33.32
N ARG A 463 1.86 3.40 32.03
CA ARG A 463 2.33 4.60 31.32
C ARG A 463 1.92 4.55 29.84
N ASP A 464 1.77 5.71 29.22
CA ASP A 464 1.53 5.86 27.79
C ASP A 464 0.29 5.08 27.28
N GLY A 465 -0.74 4.97 28.16
CA GLY A 465 -1.96 4.21 27.86
C GLY A 465 -1.76 2.68 27.85
N HIS A 466 -0.68 2.17 28.45
CA HIS A 466 -0.37 0.74 28.56
C HIS A 466 -0.07 0.34 29.99
N GLU A 467 -0.35 -0.91 30.30
CA GLU A 467 0.03 -1.59 31.55
C GLU A 467 0.99 -2.73 31.25
N LEU A 468 2.13 -2.73 31.94
CA LEU A 468 3.11 -3.80 31.91
C LEU A 468 2.94 -4.67 33.15
N PHE A 469 2.68 -5.95 32.94
CA PHE A 469 2.60 -6.96 34.00
C PHE A 469 3.76 -7.94 33.88
N GLN A 470 4.22 -8.44 35.04
CA GLN A 470 5.11 -9.58 35.13
C GLN A 470 4.46 -10.72 35.93
N ARG A 471 4.79 -11.95 35.56
CA ARG A 471 4.30 -13.13 36.28
C ARG A 471 5.02 -13.27 37.60
N THR A 472 4.27 -13.39 38.70
CA THR A 472 4.84 -13.68 39.99
C THR A 472 5.40 -15.09 39.98
N GLY A 473 6.68 -15.26 40.32
CA GLY A 473 7.37 -16.54 40.33
C GLY A 473 6.92 -17.44 41.53
N ARG A 474 5.63 -17.76 41.61
CA ARG A 474 5.07 -18.68 42.58
C ARG A 474 4.77 -20.02 41.97
#